data_b6303d7103e33c84f17ad81c100de3c5
#
_entry.id   b6303d7103e33c84f17ad81c100de3c5
#
_cell.length_a   1.000
_cell.length_b   1.000
_cell.length_c   1.000
_cell.angle_alpha   90.00
_cell.angle_beta   90.00
_cell.angle_gamma   90.00
#
_symmetry.space_group_name_H-M   'P 1'
#
loop_
_entity.id
_entity.type
_entity.pdbx_description
1 polymer ?
#
loop_
_entity_poly.entity_id
_entity_poly.type
_entity_poly.pdbx_seq_one_letter_code
_entity_poly.pdbx_strand_id
1 'polypeptide(L)'
;KMKKGDLLLVDFGCKADNYCSDITRTFVIGKSSAIQKDMLETCKRMHDEIINMLKPGVRYWDLQDKANSICKEKYGDLLHMVGHSLGIEVHDPIAHAKGYKELILQEGMVLTVEPALYIKGLGGVRIENDILITKTGCKRLTI
;
A
#
# COMPACT_ATOMS: atom_id res chain seq x y z
N LYS A 1 -8.50 1.06 24.94
CA LYS A 1 -7.58 2.10 25.45
C LYS A 1 -6.17 1.74 25.04
N MET A 2 -5.50 2.61 24.27
CA MET A 2 -4.12 2.39 23.82
C MET A 2 -3.16 2.39 25.02
N LYS A 3 -2.12 1.58 24.93
CA LYS A 3 -1.06 1.44 25.93
C LYS A 3 0.33 1.43 25.27
N LYS A 4 1.36 1.66 26.05
CA LYS A 4 2.76 1.60 25.57
C LYS A 4 3.04 0.21 24.97
N GLY A 5 3.66 0.18 23.79
CA GLY A 5 3.95 -1.02 23.00
C GLY A 5 2.88 -1.39 21.97
N ASP A 6 1.69 -0.73 21.97
CA ASP A 6 0.70 -0.98 20.94
C ASP A 6 1.14 -0.39 19.59
N LEU A 7 0.76 -1.06 18.50
CA LEU A 7 0.78 -0.51 17.15
C LEU A 7 -0.52 0.30 16.95
N LEU A 8 -0.38 1.54 16.51
CA LEU A 8 -1.47 2.41 16.10
C LEU A 8 -1.42 2.58 14.59
N LEU A 9 -2.30 1.90 13.88
CA LEU A 9 -2.53 2.10 12.46
C LEU A 9 -3.60 3.19 12.32
N VAL A 10 -3.28 4.22 11.57
CA VAL A 10 -4.18 5.33 11.23
C VAL A 10 -4.36 5.32 9.73
N ASP A 11 -5.59 5.07 9.31
CA ASP A 11 -6.02 4.99 7.92
C ASP A 11 -7.13 6.02 7.72
N PHE A 12 -6.90 6.97 6.83
CA PHE A 12 -7.83 8.07 6.61
C PHE A 12 -7.64 8.69 5.23
N GLY A 13 -8.71 9.32 4.76
CA GLY A 13 -8.71 10.07 3.52
C GLY A 13 -9.65 11.26 3.59
N CYS A 14 -9.72 11.99 2.51
CA CYS A 14 -10.69 13.05 2.31
C CYS A 14 -11.24 13.01 0.89
N LYS A 15 -12.30 13.78 0.64
CA LYS A 15 -12.82 14.01 -0.70
C LYS A 15 -12.82 15.51 -0.97
N ALA A 16 -12.07 15.94 -1.97
CA ALA A 16 -11.98 17.34 -2.40
C ALA A 16 -12.32 17.42 -3.89
N ASP A 17 -13.19 18.35 -4.27
CA ASP A 17 -13.66 18.52 -5.67
C ASP A 17 -14.12 17.21 -6.33
N ASN A 18 -14.83 16.37 -5.54
CA ASN A 18 -15.31 15.04 -5.92
C ASN A 18 -14.21 13.99 -6.19
N TYR A 19 -12.97 14.23 -5.80
CA TYR A 19 -11.88 13.26 -5.89
C TYR A 19 -11.45 12.81 -4.49
N CYS A 20 -11.29 11.50 -4.30
CA CYS A 20 -10.90 10.90 -3.03
C CYS A 20 -9.37 10.88 -2.87
N SER A 21 -8.92 10.85 -1.62
CA SER A 21 -7.55 10.48 -1.23
C SER A 21 -7.59 9.38 -0.19
N ASP A 22 -6.51 8.63 -0.08
CA ASP A 22 -6.35 7.55 0.90
C ASP A 22 -4.91 7.50 1.39
N ILE A 23 -4.71 7.35 2.70
CA ILE A 23 -3.38 7.31 3.30
C ILE A 23 -3.37 6.54 4.60
N THR A 24 -2.46 5.59 4.73
CA THR A 24 -2.22 4.87 5.99
C THR A 24 -0.82 5.12 6.52
N ARG A 25 -0.75 5.32 7.84
CA ARG A 25 0.50 5.34 8.60
C ARG A 25 0.38 4.47 9.84
N THR A 26 1.46 3.79 10.20
CA THR A 26 1.52 3.01 11.44
C THR A 26 2.57 3.58 12.37
N PHE A 27 2.17 3.76 13.63
CA PHE A 27 3.00 4.27 14.72
C PHE A 27 3.12 3.23 15.84
N VAL A 28 4.20 3.31 16.62
CA VAL A 28 4.34 2.55 17.87
C VAL A 28 4.11 3.50 19.04
N ILE A 29 3.23 3.14 19.95
CA ILE A 29 2.97 3.94 21.16
C ILE A 29 4.13 3.70 22.14
N GLY A 30 5.05 4.67 22.21
CA GLY A 30 6.25 4.60 23.04
C GLY A 30 7.42 3.90 22.34
N LYS A 31 8.04 2.89 22.97
CA LYS A 31 9.23 2.21 22.45
C LYS A 31 8.84 0.99 21.63
N SER A 32 9.34 0.90 20.40
CA SER A 32 9.13 -0.27 19.53
C SER A 32 9.96 -1.48 19.99
N SER A 33 9.37 -2.66 19.89
CA SER A 33 10.08 -3.94 19.99
C SER A 33 10.89 -4.24 18.73
N ALA A 34 11.79 -5.22 18.79
CA ALA A 34 12.58 -5.65 17.63
C ALA A 34 11.70 -6.14 16.48
N ILE A 35 10.67 -6.95 16.80
CA ILE A 35 9.74 -7.47 15.78
C ILE A 35 8.91 -6.35 15.14
N GLN A 36 8.47 -5.34 15.90
CA GLN A 36 7.73 -4.21 15.35
C GLN A 36 8.60 -3.36 14.42
N LYS A 37 9.87 -3.16 14.75
CA LYS A 37 10.83 -2.49 13.85
C LYS A 37 11.01 -3.26 12.55
N ASP A 38 11.25 -4.58 12.63
CA ASP A 38 11.41 -5.43 11.46
C ASP A 38 10.15 -5.43 10.57
N MET A 39 8.95 -5.45 11.16
CA MET A 39 7.69 -5.30 10.42
C MET A 39 7.60 -3.96 9.70
N LEU A 40 7.93 -2.85 10.36
CA LEU A 40 7.90 -1.51 9.77
C LEU A 40 8.92 -1.39 8.63
N GLU A 41 10.15 -1.89 8.81
CA GLU A 41 11.20 -1.90 7.80
C GLU A 41 10.82 -2.78 6.60
N THR A 42 10.26 -3.97 6.84
CA THR A 42 9.81 -4.88 5.77
C THR A 42 8.64 -4.26 4.99
N CYS A 43 7.67 -3.67 5.68
CA CYS A 43 6.55 -2.98 5.04
C CYS A 43 7.03 -1.80 4.20
N LYS A 44 7.96 -1.00 4.73
CA LYS A 44 8.58 0.11 3.99
C LYS A 44 9.35 -0.40 2.76
N ARG A 45 10.11 -1.48 2.88
CA ARG A 45 10.83 -2.10 1.74
C ARG A 45 9.86 -2.54 0.65
N MET A 46 8.75 -3.21 1.00
CA MET A 46 7.72 -3.58 0.03
C MET A 46 7.16 -2.36 -0.68
N HIS A 47 6.80 -1.32 0.06
CA HIS A 47 6.26 -0.09 -0.47
C HIS A 47 7.24 0.59 -1.45
N ASP A 48 8.49 0.76 -1.05
CA ASP A 48 9.52 1.43 -1.87
C ASP A 48 9.81 0.62 -3.15
N GLU A 49 9.89 -0.72 -3.07
CA GLU A 49 10.11 -1.59 -4.22
C GLU A 49 8.94 -1.53 -5.22
N ILE A 50 7.69 -1.48 -4.72
CA ILE A 50 6.51 -1.30 -5.58
C ILE A 50 6.58 0.06 -6.28
N ILE A 51 6.84 1.15 -5.54
CA ILE A 51 6.95 2.51 -6.11
C ILE A 51 7.99 2.55 -7.23
N ASN A 52 9.14 1.90 -7.05
CA ASN A 52 10.22 1.85 -8.05
C ASN A 52 9.82 1.11 -9.33
N MET A 53 8.82 0.23 -9.27
CA MET A 53 8.32 -0.50 -10.44
C MET A 53 7.26 0.28 -11.23
N LEU A 54 6.61 1.29 -10.61
CA LEU A 54 5.43 1.96 -11.17
C LEU A 54 5.77 2.82 -12.40
N LYS A 55 5.22 2.43 -13.55
CA LYS A 55 5.26 3.16 -14.81
C LYS A 55 4.23 2.59 -15.79
N PRO A 56 3.88 3.29 -16.87
CA PRO A 56 3.05 2.73 -17.93
C PRO A 56 3.61 1.41 -18.47
N GLY A 57 2.73 0.45 -18.78
CA GLY A 57 3.08 -0.86 -19.32
C GLY A 57 3.37 -1.94 -18.27
N VAL A 58 3.53 -1.60 -17.01
CA VAL A 58 3.68 -2.59 -15.93
C VAL A 58 2.34 -3.26 -15.66
N ARG A 59 2.35 -4.58 -15.51
CA ARG A 59 1.18 -5.33 -15.10
C ARG A 59 1.00 -5.17 -13.58
N TYR A 60 -0.20 -4.79 -13.14
CA TYR A 60 -0.49 -4.61 -11.72
C TYR A 60 -0.12 -5.86 -10.87
N TRP A 61 -0.37 -7.06 -11.42
CA TRP A 61 -0.08 -8.30 -10.68
C TRP A 61 1.41 -8.51 -10.43
N ASP A 62 2.30 -7.93 -11.25
CA ASP A 62 3.76 -7.99 -11.01
C ASP A 62 4.15 -7.22 -9.74
N LEU A 63 3.39 -6.18 -9.38
CA LEU A 63 3.55 -5.45 -8.11
C LEU A 63 3.14 -6.33 -6.93
N GLN A 64 2.01 -7.05 -7.06
CA GLN A 64 1.53 -8.00 -6.05
C GLN A 64 2.54 -9.14 -5.84
N ASP A 65 3.06 -9.72 -6.93
CA ASP A 65 4.05 -10.80 -6.87
C ASP A 65 5.35 -10.32 -6.22
N LYS A 66 5.79 -9.08 -6.53
CA LYS A 66 6.98 -8.48 -5.91
C LYS A 66 6.80 -8.31 -4.40
N ALA A 67 5.69 -7.74 -3.96
CA ALA A 67 5.40 -7.58 -2.54
C ALA A 67 5.30 -8.93 -1.81
N ASN A 68 4.61 -9.90 -2.41
CA ASN A 68 4.53 -11.26 -1.89
C ASN A 68 5.91 -11.90 -1.74
N SER A 69 6.81 -11.73 -2.71
CA SER A 69 8.16 -12.28 -2.63
C SER A 69 8.93 -11.78 -1.42
N ILE A 70 8.82 -10.47 -1.12
CA ILE A 70 9.45 -9.85 0.05
C ILE A 70 8.79 -10.30 1.35
N CYS A 71 7.45 -10.34 1.38
CA CYS A 71 6.68 -10.76 2.54
C CYS A 71 7.02 -12.20 2.95
N LYS A 72 7.12 -13.11 1.97
CA LYS A 72 7.42 -14.54 2.17
C LYS A 72 8.78 -14.82 2.79
N GLU A 73 9.72 -13.90 2.73
CA GLU A 73 11.02 -14.09 3.39
C GLU A 73 10.89 -14.35 4.90
N LYS A 74 9.84 -13.78 5.55
CA LYS A 74 9.65 -13.87 7.01
C LYS A 74 8.20 -14.03 7.48
N TYR A 75 7.22 -13.55 6.71
CA TYR A 75 5.86 -13.31 7.18
C TYR A 75 4.77 -14.11 6.43
N GLY A 76 5.15 -14.88 5.41
CA GLY A 76 4.20 -15.62 4.58
C GLY A 76 3.56 -14.76 3.48
N ASP A 77 2.37 -15.11 3.05
CA ASP A 77 1.66 -14.37 1.99
C ASP A 77 1.01 -13.09 2.53
N LEU A 78 0.92 -12.07 1.67
CA LEU A 78 0.10 -10.89 1.95
C LEU A 78 -1.37 -11.28 2.10
N LEU A 79 -2.05 -10.69 3.06
CA LEU A 79 -3.46 -10.99 3.33
C LEU A 79 -4.43 -10.20 2.45
N HIS A 80 -3.96 -9.17 1.75
CA HIS A 80 -4.75 -8.39 0.79
C HIS A 80 -3.88 -7.89 -0.36
N MET A 81 -4.50 -7.22 -1.32
CA MET A 81 -3.81 -6.65 -2.48
C MET A 81 -2.96 -5.46 -2.06
N VAL A 82 -1.90 -5.19 -2.85
CA VAL A 82 -0.95 -4.10 -2.59
C VAL A 82 -1.51 -2.71 -2.86
N GLY A 83 -2.77 -2.61 -3.28
CA GLY A 83 -3.46 -1.34 -3.52
C GLY A 83 -4.71 -1.51 -4.37
N HIS A 84 -5.35 -0.42 -4.67
CA HIS A 84 -6.55 -0.34 -5.51
C HIS A 84 -6.55 0.95 -6.34
N SER A 85 -7.42 1.02 -7.35
CA SER A 85 -7.68 2.28 -8.05
C SER A 85 -8.49 3.22 -7.17
N LEU A 86 -8.22 4.50 -7.30
CA LEU A 86 -8.80 5.58 -6.51
C LEU A 86 -9.16 6.75 -7.43
N GLY A 87 -10.26 7.42 -7.13
CA GLY A 87 -10.74 8.54 -7.93
C GLY A 87 -12.00 9.15 -7.36
N ILE A 88 -13.13 9.02 -8.06
CA ILE A 88 -14.44 9.48 -7.61
C ILE A 88 -14.91 8.72 -6.37
N GLU A 89 -14.61 7.43 -6.34
CA GLU A 89 -14.77 6.58 -5.16
C GLU A 89 -13.40 6.23 -4.56
N VAL A 90 -13.36 5.89 -3.27
CA VAL A 90 -12.13 5.43 -2.61
C VAL A 90 -11.65 4.14 -3.28
N HIS A 91 -12.57 3.23 -3.61
CA HIS A 91 -12.30 2.03 -4.40
C HIS A 91 -12.97 2.17 -5.77
N ASP A 92 -12.28 2.78 -6.72
CA ASP A 92 -12.83 2.99 -8.05
C ASP A 92 -12.96 1.66 -8.82
N PRO A 93 -14.10 1.39 -9.49
CA PRO A 93 -14.37 0.11 -10.14
C PRO A 93 -13.58 -0.13 -11.44
N ILE A 94 -12.78 0.81 -11.93
CA ILE A 94 -12.07 0.75 -13.22
C ILE A 94 -11.25 -0.54 -13.36
N ALA A 95 -10.61 -0.99 -12.28
CA ALA A 95 -9.81 -2.20 -12.31
C ALA A 95 -10.63 -3.50 -12.28
N HIS A 96 -11.89 -3.44 -11.87
CA HIS A 96 -12.71 -4.64 -11.67
C HIS A 96 -13.28 -5.25 -12.95
N ALA A 97 -13.40 -4.49 -14.03
CA ALA A 97 -13.99 -4.97 -15.28
C ALA A 97 -13.22 -6.13 -15.92
N LYS A 98 -11.88 -6.20 -15.73
CA LYS A 98 -11.00 -7.28 -16.23
C LYS A 98 -10.21 -7.99 -15.13
N GLY A 99 -10.42 -7.59 -13.86
CA GLY A 99 -9.65 -8.04 -12.72
C GLY A 99 -8.22 -7.45 -12.68
N TYR A 100 -7.67 -7.33 -11.49
CA TYR A 100 -6.32 -6.79 -11.28
C TYR A 100 -5.20 -7.63 -11.91
N LYS A 101 -5.44 -8.92 -12.15
CA LYS A 101 -4.43 -9.82 -12.75
C LYS A 101 -4.03 -9.42 -14.16
N GLU A 102 -4.94 -8.84 -14.93
CA GLU A 102 -4.72 -8.43 -16.31
C GLU A 102 -4.55 -6.91 -16.49
N LEU A 103 -4.69 -6.15 -15.41
CA LEU A 103 -4.57 -4.70 -15.45
C LEU A 103 -3.14 -4.30 -15.84
N ILE A 104 -3.01 -3.59 -16.95
CA ILE A 104 -1.77 -2.93 -17.37
C ILE A 104 -1.87 -1.44 -17.00
N LEU A 105 -0.90 -0.94 -16.25
CA LEU A 105 -0.85 0.46 -15.82
C LEU A 105 -0.71 1.38 -17.02
N GLN A 106 -1.44 2.49 -17.01
CA GLN A 106 -1.44 3.51 -18.05
C GLN A 106 -1.19 4.89 -17.43
N GLU A 107 -0.63 5.81 -18.23
CA GLU A 107 -0.50 7.21 -17.83
C GLU A 107 -1.86 7.78 -17.39
N GLY A 108 -1.87 8.57 -16.34
CA GLY A 108 -3.06 9.19 -15.77
C GLY A 108 -3.80 8.33 -14.73
N MET A 109 -3.49 7.04 -14.60
CA MET A 109 -4.08 6.22 -13.54
C MET A 109 -3.61 6.70 -12.17
N VAL A 110 -4.55 6.74 -11.21
CA VAL A 110 -4.27 6.93 -9.78
C VAL A 110 -4.63 5.66 -9.05
N LEU A 111 -3.71 5.21 -8.20
CA LEU A 111 -3.89 4.01 -7.39
C LEU A 111 -3.23 4.19 -6.02
N THR A 112 -3.72 3.47 -5.02
CA THR A 112 -3.04 3.33 -3.75
C THR A 112 -1.87 2.34 -3.88
N VAL A 113 -0.84 2.52 -3.05
CA VAL A 113 0.19 1.51 -2.78
C VAL A 113 0.25 1.33 -1.28
N GLU A 114 -0.24 0.17 -0.81
CA GLU A 114 -0.57 -0.06 0.60
C GLU A 114 -0.16 -1.44 1.13
N PRO A 115 1.04 -1.94 0.85
CA PRO A 115 1.44 -3.23 1.40
C PRO A 115 1.35 -3.25 2.92
N ALA A 116 0.96 -4.40 3.48
CA ALA A 116 0.78 -4.54 4.91
C ALA A 116 1.25 -5.90 5.44
N LEU A 117 1.57 -5.91 6.72
CA LEU A 117 1.90 -7.11 7.49
C LEU A 117 0.98 -7.19 8.70
N TYR A 118 0.36 -8.36 8.93
CA TYR A 118 -0.50 -8.59 10.08
C TYR A 118 -0.06 -9.87 10.80
N ILE A 119 0.24 -9.75 12.11
CA ILE A 119 0.64 -10.87 12.94
C ILE A 119 -0.37 -11.05 14.07
N LYS A 120 -1.01 -12.23 14.11
CA LYS A 120 -2.00 -12.55 15.14
C LYS A 120 -1.37 -12.41 16.54
N GLY A 121 -2.04 -11.62 17.39
CA GLY A 121 -1.60 -11.36 18.77
C GLY A 121 -0.57 -10.24 18.93
N LEU A 122 -0.02 -9.71 17.83
CA LEU A 122 0.92 -8.59 17.85
C LEU A 122 0.31 -7.31 17.27
N GLY A 123 -0.38 -7.41 16.13
CA GLY A 123 -0.98 -6.28 15.43
C GLY A 123 -0.61 -6.22 13.95
N GLY A 124 -0.86 -5.06 13.32
CA GLY A 124 -0.60 -4.83 11.91
C GLY A 124 0.21 -3.58 11.64
N VAL A 125 0.92 -3.61 10.51
CA VAL A 125 1.65 -2.47 9.95
C VAL A 125 1.22 -2.29 8.51
N ARG A 126 0.84 -1.08 8.12
CA ARG A 126 0.57 -0.67 6.73
C ARG A 126 1.19 0.71 6.49
N ILE A 127 1.74 0.88 5.30
CA ILE A 127 2.20 2.17 4.77
C ILE A 127 1.51 2.34 3.43
N GLU A 128 0.83 3.45 3.23
CA GLU A 128 0.03 3.72 2.05
C GLU A 128 0.24 5.12 1.52
N ASN A 129 0.29 5.23 0.21
CA ASN A 129 0.26 6.50 -0.51
C ASN A 129 -0.58 6.39 -1.77
N ASP A 130 -1.20 7.51 -2.15
CA ASP A 130 -1.78 7.70 -3.48
C ASP A 130 -0.68 8.00 -4.49
N ILE A 131 -0.71 7.31 -5.62
CA ILE A 131 0.29 7.38 -6.67
C ILE A 131 -0.36 7.65 -8.02
N LEU A 132 0.09 8.72 -8.67
CA LEU A 132 -0.23 9.01 -10.08
C LEU A 132 0.79 8.34 -10.99
N ILE A 133 0.33 7.57 -11.96
CA ILE A 133 1.17 7.04 -13.05
C ILE A 133 1.39 8.18 -14.06
N THR A 134 2.66 8.55 -14.25
CA THR A 134 3.07 9.59 -15.19
C THR A 134 3.53 8.97 -16.51
N LYS A 135 3.88 9.78 -17.49
CA LYS A 135 4.35 9.33 -18.82
C LYS A 135 5.51 8.33 -18.77
N THR A 136 6.42 8.45 -17.80
CA THR A 136 7.66 7.65 -17.76
C THR A 136 7.92 6.98 -16.42
N GLY A 137 7.03 7.15 -15.44
CA GLY A 137 7.19 6.61 -14.08
C GLY A 137 5.96 6.89 -13.23
N CYS A 138 6.18 7.37 -12.02
CA CYS A 138 5.08 7.73 -11.12
C CYS A 138 5.38 8.98 -10.30
N LYS A 139 4.33 9.54 -9.70
CA LYS A 139 4.41 10.65 -8.74
C LYS A 139 3.59 10.32 -7.51
N ARG A 140 4.20 10.40 -6.33
CA ARG A 140 3.47 10.32 -5.06
C ARG A 140 2.64 11.59 -4.89
N LEU A 141 1.36 11.43 -4.57
CA LEU A 141 0.41 12.53 -4.36
C LEU A 141 0.26 12.86 -2.87
N THR A 142 0.28 11.84 -2.01
CA THR A 142 0.20 11.97 -0.54
C THR A 142 1.59 11.91 0.11
N ILE A 143 1.75 12.55 1.28
CA ILE A 143 3.03 12.71 1.98
C ILE A 143 3.33 11.49 2.86
#